data_6cf7b6008fed60979a90a2dc24bec5ce
#
_entry.id   6cf7b6008fed60979a90a2dc24bec5ce
#
_cell.length_a   1.000
_cell.length_b   1.000
_cell.length_c   1.000
_cell.angle_alpha   90.00
_cell.angle_beta   90.00
_cell.angle_gamma   90.00
#
_symmetry.space_group_name_H-M   'P 1'
#
loop_
_entity.id
_entity.type
_entity.pdbx_description
1 polymer ?
#
loop_
_entity_poly.entity_id
_entity_poly.type
_entity_poly.pdbx_seq_one_letter_code
_entity_poly.pdbx_strand_id
1 'polypeptide(L)'
;MAKMKAIEAAAKILELEGVTKAFGVPGAAINPFYAALRGLGSISHVLARHVEGASHMAEGYTRANPGNIGVCIGTSGPAGTDMITGLYSASADSIPILCITGQAPRARMHKEDFQAVDIESIAKPVAKWAVTVMEPAQVPGTFQQAFHIMRSGRPGPVLIDLPFDVQMAEIEFDPEAYQPMTPYKPAATRIQVEKALTMLNAADKPLIVSGGGVINADAADLLTEFAELLGVPVIPTLMGWGTIPDDHELMAGMCGLQTSHRYGNANLLASDFVIGIGNRWANRHTGSVDVYTKGRKFVHVDIEPTQIGRVFGPDLGIVSDAGEALKLFVEVAKEWKAAGKLKDRSAWVSECQQRKRTLQRKTHFDNTPVKPQRVYEEMNKAFGRDTTYVSTIGLSQIAAAQFLHVYKARNWINCGQAGPLGWTIPAALGVCAAEPGRQVVALSGDYDFQFMIEELAVGAQFKLPYIHVLVNNSYLGLIRQSQRGFDMDYCVQLSFENINAPELGEYGVDHKAVVEGLGCKAIRVFKPEDIAPAFEQAKALMAEHQVPVVVEVILERVTNIAMGVEIDAINEFEELAEKGADAPTAISLLD
;
A
#
# COMPACT_ATOMS: atom_id res chain seq x y z
N MET A 1 -37.75 14.91 -14.13
CA MET A 1 -37.30 14.12 -12.97
C MET A 1 -38.12 12.84 -12.94
N ALA A 2 -37.49 11.67 -12.85
CA ALA A 2 -38.18 10.40 -12.69
C ALA A 2 -38.38 10.09 -11.20
N LYS A 3 -39.50 9.47 -10.84
CA LYS A 3 -39.69 8.90 -9.49
C LYS A 3 -38.99 7.55 -9.42
N MET A 4 -38.14 7.36 -8.43
CA MET A 4 -37.46 6.10 -8.17
C MET A 4 -37.17 5.94 -6.67
N LYS A 5 -36.79 4.75 -6.24
CA LYS A 5 -36.35 4.59 -4.85
C LYS A 5 -35.03 5.31 -4.62
N ALA A 6 -34.82 5.85 -3.42
CA ALA A 6 -33.59 6.55 -3.07
C ALA A 6 -32.34 5.68 -3.29
N ILE A 7 -32.47 4.38 -3.02
CA ILE A 7 -31.36 3.43 -3.22
C ILE A 7 -31.07 3.14 -4.71
N GLU A 8 -32.04 3.24 -5.60
CA GLU A 8 -31.83 3.11 -7.04
C GLU A 8 -31.10 4.34 -7.58
N ALA A 9 -31.41 5.54 -7.08
CA ALA A 9 -30.65 6.75 -7.36
C ALA A 9 -29.19 6.63 -6.89
N ALA A 10 -28.96 6.10 -5.67
CA ALA A 10 -27.61 5.85 -5.16
C ALA A 10 -26.81 4.89 -6.06
N ALA A 11 -27.41 3.76 -6.45
CA ALA A 11 -26.77 2.81 -7.36
C ALA A 11 -26.44 3.45 -8.73
N LYS A 12 -27.35 4.28 -9.26
CA LYS A 12 -27.11 5.02 -10.50
C LYS A 12 -25.98 6.04 -10.39
N ILE A 13 -25.87 6.71 -9.24
CA ILE A 13 -24.75 7.64 -8.98
C ILE A 13 -23.42 6.90 -8.92
N LEU A 14 -23.34 5.71 -8.30
CA LEU A 14 -22.11 4.90 -8.35
C LEU A 14 -21.65 4.67 -9.79
N GLU A 15 -22.58 4.29 -10.67
CA GLU A 15 -22.28 4.12 -12.10
C GLU A 15 -21.79 5.41 -12.76
N LEU A 16 -22.48 6.53 -12.53
CA LEU A 16 -22.13 7.84 -13.09
C LEU A 16 -20.79 8.39 -12.55
N GLU A 17 -20.38 7.97 -11.36
CA GLU A 17 -19.08 8.28 -10.77
C GLU A 17 -17.96 7.32 -11.22
N GLY A 18 -18.28 6.35 -12.11
CA GLY A 18 -17.32 5.45 -12.73
C GLY A 18 -17.04 4.16 -11.93
N VAL A 19 -17.87 3.83 -10.95
CA VAL A 19 -17.75 2.56 -10.22
C VAL A 19 -18.18 1.39 -11.13
N THR A 20 -17.30 0.40 -11.29
CA THR A 20 -17.57 -0.80 -12.09
C THR A 20 -17.63 -2.07 -11.24
N LYS A 21 -17.07 -2.03 -10.02
CA LYS A 21 -17.03 -3.17 -9.10
C LYS A 21 -17.33 -2.74 -7.68
N ALA A 22 -18.02 -3.64 -6.95
CA ALA A 22 -18.24 -3.53 -5.52
C ALA A 22 -17.88 -4.85 -4.85
N PHE A 23 -17.44 -4.78 -3.62
CA PHE A 23 -17.07 -5.91 -2.78
C PHE A 23 -17.96 -5.90 -1.54
N GLY A 24 -18.28 -7.05 -0.98
CA GLY A 24 -19.09 -7.01 0.23
C GLY A 24 -19.79 -8.31 0.58
N VAL A 25 -20.54 -8.25 1.67
CA VAL A 25 -21.37 -9.33 2.17
C VAL A 25 -22.80 -8.82 2.35
N PRO A 26 -23.79 -9.37 1.64
CA PRO A 26 -25.19 -8.96 1.76
C PRO A 26 -25.78 -9.32 3.12
N GLY A 27 -26.82 -8.59 3.51
CA GLY A 27 -27.62 -8.88 4.70
C GLY A 27 -28.93 -8.10 4.70
N ALA A 28 -29.81 -8.37 5.65
CA ALA A 28 -31.20 -7.90 5.62
C ALA A 28 -31.33 -6.37 5.47
N ALA A 29 -30.54 -5.59 6.20
CA ALA A 29 -30.63 -4.13 6.21
C ALA A 29 -30.11 -3.45 4.93
N ILE A 30 -29.41 -4.18 4.03
CA ILE A 30 -28.83 -3.64 2.79
C ILE A 30 -29.36 -4.34 1.53
N ASN A 31 -30.24 -5.32 1.67
CA ASN A 31 -30.82 -6.04 0.54
C ASN A 31 -31.44 -5.13 -0.53
N PRO A 32 -32.13 -4.01 -0.19
CA PRO A 32 -32.63 -3.10 -1.23
C PRO A 32 -31.52 -2.56 -2.15
N PHE A 33 -30.32 -2.29 -1.61
CA PHE A 33 -29.19 -1.84 -2.42
C PHE A 33 -28.69 -2.94 -3.36
N TYR A 34 -28.57 -4.16 -2.88
CA TYR A 34 -28.22 -5.30 -3.75
C TYR A 34 -29.25 -5.54 -4.85
N ALA A 35 -30.54 -5.34 -4.57
CA ALA A 35 -31.58 -5.39 -5.60
C ALA A 35 -31.43 -4.27 -6.64
N ALA A 36 -31.08 -3.06 -6.21
CA ALA A 36 -30.81 -1.93 -7.12
C ALA A 36 -29.57 -2.17 -7.99
N LEU A 37 -28.46 -2.66 -7.44
CA LEU A 37 -27.26 -3.03 -8.20
C LEU A 37 -27.54 -4.12 -9.24
N ARG A 38 -28.33 -5.15 -8.86
CA ARG A 38 -28.75 -6.20 -9.80
C ARG A 38 -29.61 -5.65 -10.93
N GLY A 39 -30.53 -4.74 -10.61
CA GLY A 39 -31.39 -4.08 -11.61
C GLY A 39 -30.60 -3.21 -12.58
N LEU A 40 -29.55 -2.53 -12.10
CA LEU A 40 -28.66 -1.70 -12.89
C LEU A 40 -27.77 -2.53 -13.84
N GLY A 41 -27.18 -3.61 -13.35
CA GLY A 41 -26.41 -4.60 -14.10
C GLY A 41 -25.01 -4.15 -14.57
N SER A 42 -24.65 -2.89 -14.45
CA SER A 42 -23.35 -2.32 -14.87
C SER A 42 -22.24 -2.46 -13.83
N ILE A 43 -22.59 -2.63 -12.56
CA ILE A 43 -21.64 -2.79 -11.44
C ILE A 43 -21.59 -4.26 -11.04
N SER A 44 -20.46 -4.92 -11.25
CA SER A 44 -20.28 -6.30 -10.84
C SER A 44 -19.93 -6.39 -9.34
N HIS A 45 -20.51 -7.36 -8.65
CA HIS A 45 -20.28 -7.59 -7.22
C HIS A 45 -19.39 -8.82 -6.99
N VAL A 46 -18.40 -8.69 -6.12
CA VAL A 46 -17.54 -9.77 -5.63
C VAL A 46 -17.95 -10.09 -4.19
N LEU A 47 -18.46 -11.29 -3.96
CA LEU A 47 -18.88 -11.76 -2.65
C LEU A 47 -17.64 -12.18 -1.83
N ALA A 48 -17.29 -11.39 -0.83
CA ALA A 48 -16.24 -11.71 0.14
C ALA A 48 -16.71 -12.79 1.15
N ARG A 49 -15.77 -13.35 1.88
CA ARG A 49 -16.07 -14.25 3.00
C ARG A 49 -16.18 -13.49 4.32
N HIS A 50 -15.43 -12.40 4.44
CA HIS A 50 -15.46 -11.49 5.58
C HIS A 50 -15.62 -10.04 5.13
N VAL A 51 -16.33 -9.21 5.90
CA VAL A 51 -16.56 -7.80 5.50
C VAL A 51 -15.28 -6.98 5.59
N GLU A 52 -14.41 -7.27 6.55
CA GLU A 52 -13.06 -6.69 6.61
C GLU A 52 -12.28 -7.02 5.33
N GLY A 53 -12.31 -8.30 4.88
CA GLY A 53 -11.72 -8.71 3.60
C GLY A 53 -12.29 -7.94 2.40
N ALA A 54 -13.61 -7.69 2.39
CA ALA A 54 -14.24 -6.85 1.35
C ALA A 54 -13.71 -5.42 1.33
N SER A 55 -13.47 -4.82 2.51
CA SER A 55 -12.88 -3.48 2.61
C SER A 55 -11.44 -3.43 2.11
N HIS A 56 -10.65 -4.48 2.37
CA HIS A 56 -9.29 -4.63 1.87
C HIS A 56 -9.25 -4.92 0.36
N MET A 57 -10.22 -5.65 -0.20
CA MET A 57 -10.40 -5.77 -1.66
C MET A 57 -10.66 -4.40 -2.29
N ALA A 58 -11.53 -3.58 -1.67
CA ALA A 58 -11.80 -2.23 -2.13
C ALA A 58 -10.53 -1.36 -2.11
N GLU A 59 -9.68 -1.49 -1.08
CA GLU A 59 -8.38 -0.82 -1.04
C GLU A 59 -7.45 -1.29 -2.17
N GLY A 60 -7.30 -2.59 -2.36
CA GLY A 60 -6.47 -3.17 -3.43
C GLY A 60 -6.92 -2.68 -4.81
N TYR A 61 -8.23 -2.67 -5.05
CA TYR A 61 -8.85 -2.16 -6.27
C TYR A 61 -8.52 -0.67 -6.53
N THR A 62 -8.62 0.17 -5.48
CA THR A 62 -8.29 1.59 -5.58
C THR A 62 -6.81 1.82 -5.84
N ARG A 63 -5.93 1.09 -5.17
CA ARG A 63 -4.48 1.24 -5.30
C ARG A 63 -3.95 0.76 -6.66
N ALA A 64 -4.66 -0.12 -7.34
CA ALA A 64 -4.23 -0.69 -8.61
C ALA A 64 -4.11 0.35 -9.73
N ASN A 65 -5.11 1.21 -9.89
CA ASN A 65 -5.18 2.16 -11.01
C ASN A 65 -5.54 3.57 -10.55
N PRO A 66 -4.99 4.61 -11.22
CA PRO A 66 -5.38 5.99 -10.97
C PRO A 66 -6.89 6.20 -11.15
N GLY A 67 -7.49 6.95 -10.24
CA GLY A 67 -8.91 7.32 -10.34
C GLY A 67 -9.91 6.26 -9.88
N ASN A 68 -9.50 5.00 -9.68
CA ASN A 68 -10.37 3.98 -9.11
C ASN A 68 -10.84 4.36 -7.71
N ILE A 69 -12.10 4.05 -7.42
CA ILE A 69 -12.64 4.06 -6.06
C ILE A 69 -13.30 2.70 -5.80
N GLY A 70 -12.70 1.92 -4.89
CA GLY A 70 -13.26 0.66 -4.43
C GLY A 70 -14.46 0.91 -3.52
N VAL A 71 -15.52 0.13 -3.72
CA VAL A 71 -16.75 0.20 -2.93
C VAL A 71 -16.91 -1.07 -2.10
N CYS A 72 -17.03 -0.91 -0.77
CA CYS A 72 -17.33 -1.98 0.15
C CYS A 72 -18.76 -1.83 0.67
N ILE A 73 -19.58 -2.90 0.58
CA ILE A 73 -20.99 -2.89 0.96
C ILE A 73 -21.25 -3.96 2.00
N GLY A 74 -21.82 -3.56 3.12
CA GLY A 74 -22.20 -4.47 4.20
C GLY A 74 -23.56 -4.14 4.79
N THR A 75 -24.09 -5.07 5.58
CA THR A 75 -25.34 -4.86 6.33
C THR A 75 -25.10 -4.03 7.59
N SER A 76 -26.08 -3.98 8.49
CA SER A 76 -25.99 -3.30 9.79
C SER A 76 -25.13 -4.06 10.81
N GLY A 77 -24.80 -3.41 11.90
CA GLY A 77 -24.12 -4.01 13.06
C GLY A 77 -22.71 -4.51 12.77
N PRO A 78 -22.44 -5.83 12.96
CA PRO A 78 -21.10 -6.38 12.79
C PRO A 78 -20.46 -6.06 11.45
N ALA A 79 -21.20 -6.06 10.35
CA ALA A 79 -20.66 -5.70 9.04
C ALA A 79 -20.07 -4.29 9.00
N GLY A 80 -20.72 -3.33 9.65
CA GLY A 80 -20.17 -1.98 9.79
C GLY A 80 -18.92 -1.95 10.66
N THR A 81 -18.92 -2.63 11.80
CA THR A 81 -17.76 -2.66 12.71
C THR A 81 -16.57 -3.39 12.10
N ASP A 82 -16.79 -4.42 11.29
CA ASP A 82 -15.73 -5.13 10.56
C ASP A 82 -15.04 -4.26 9.50
N MET A 83 -15.72 -3.24 8.96
CA MET A 83 -15.12 -2.29 8.01
C MET A 83 -14.14 -1.30 8.66
N ILE A 84 -14.12 -1.17 9.98
CA ILE A 84 -13.34 -0.13 10.68
C ILE A 84 -11.84 -0.29 10.44
N THR A 85 -11.32 -1.51 10.44
CA THR A 85 -9.91 -1.78 10.10
C THR A 85 -9.59 -1.30 8.68
N GLY A 86 -10.45 -1.58 7.70
CA GLY A 86 -10.27 -1.13 6.32
C GLY A 86 -10.37 0.39 6.17
N LEU A 87 -11.30 1.04 6.85
CA LEU A 87 -11.39 2.51 6.89
C LEU A 87 -10.12 3.12 7.50
N TYR A 88 -9.61 2.55 8.60
CA TYR A 88 -8.38 3.03 9.23
C TYR A 88 -7.17 2.88 8.29
N SER A 89 -6.99 1.73 7.67
CA SER A 89 -5.85 1.49 6.78
C SER A 89 -5.90 2.40 5.55
N ALA A 90 -7.07 2.57 4.95
CA ALA A 90 -7.27 3.48 3.83
C ALA A 90 -7.02 4.96 4.23
N SER A 91 -7.53 5.40 5.39
CA SER A 91 -7.30 6.75 5.92
C SER A 91 -5.82 7.01 6.21
N ALA A 92 -5.14 6.05 6.84
CA ALA A 92 -3.73 6.15 7.18
C ALA A 92 -2.84 6.36 5.93
N ASP A 93 -3.17 5.72 4.82
CA ASP A 93 -2.41 5.79 3.57
C ASP A 93 -2.99 6.74 2.51
N SER A 94 -4.04 7.50 2.85
CA SER A 94 -4.69 8.45 1.93
C SER A 94 -5.30 7.78 0.71
N ILE A 95 -6.01 6.67 0.91
CA ILE A 95 -6.67 5.88 -0.13
C ILE A 95 -8.17 6.13 -0.09
N PRO A 96 -8.79 6.61 -1.18
CA PRO A 96 -10.23 6.80 -1.24
C PRO A 96 -10.95 5.47 -1.47
N ILE A 97 -11.72 5.02 -0.49
CA ILE A 97 -12.68 3.91 -0.62
C ILE A 97 -14.04 4.37 -0.09
N LEU A 98 -15.11 3.85 -0.67
CA LEU A 98 -16.47 4.09 -0.21
C LEU A 98 -17.00 2.85 0.52
N CYS A 99 -17.26 2.99 1.82
CA CYS A 99 -17.95 1.99 2.61
C CYS A 99 -19.43 2.37 2.73
N ILE A 100 -20.32 1.41 2.49
CA ILE A 100 -21.77 1.60 2.55
C ILE A 100 -22.34 0.55 3.50
N THR A 101 -23.07 0.99 4.52
CA THR A 101 -23.76 0.11 5.46
C THR A 101 -25.28 0.28 5.38
N GLY A 102 -25.99 -0.80 5.66
CA GLY A 102 -27.41 -0.72 5.96
C GLY A 102 -27.63 -0.46 7.45
N GLN A 103 -28.78 0.10 7.79
CA GLN A 103 -29.16 0.43 9.16
C GLN A 103 -30.62 0.06 9.44
N ALA A 104 -30.97 -0.08 10.71
CA ALA A 104 -32.35 -0.19 11.16
C ALA A 104 -33.21 0.97 10.64
N PRO A 105 -34.53 0.78 10.44
CA PRO A 105 -35.41 1.88 10.10
C PRO A 105 -35.30 3.04 11.11
N ARG A 106 -35.37 4.29 10.66
CA ARG A 106 -35.21 5.50 11.50
C ARG A 106 -36.04 5.48 12.78
N ALA A 107 -37.29 5.00 12.68
CA ALA A 107 -38.20 4.93 13.83
C ALA A 107 -37.74 3.93 14.92
N ARG A 108 -36.80 3.04 14.60
CA ARG A 108 -36.30 1.97 15.49
C ARG A 108 -34.84 2.17 15.91
N MET A 109 -34.12 3.12 15.30
CA MET A 109 -32.78 3.51 15.72
C MET A 109 -32.78 3.93 17.19
N HIS A 110 -31.71 3.63 17.91
CA HIS A 110 -31.53 3.90 19.36
C HIS A 110 -32.61 3.27 20.27
N LYS A 111 -33.27 2.21 19.82
CA LYS A 111 -34.35 1.51 20.56
C LYS A 111 -34.09 0.00 20.69
N GLU A 112 -32.83 -0.42 20.83
CA GLU A 112 -32.42 -1.82 20.95
C GLU A 112 -32.90 -2.71 19.78
N ASP A 113 -32.98 -2.12 18.57
CA ASP A 113 -33.28 -2.91 17.38
C ASP A 113 -32.10 -3.80 17.00
N PHE A 114 -32.37 -4.96 16.42
CA PHE A 114 -31.34 -5.94 16.05
C PHE A 114 -30.29 -5.32 15.13
N GLN A 115 -29.02 -5.40 15.54
CA GLN A 115 -27.87 -4.87 14.81
C GLN A 115 -27.91 -3.34 14.55
N ALA A 116 -28.69 -2.57 15.26
CA ALA A 116 -28.70 -1.12 15.18
C ALA A 116 -27.56 -0.53 16.02
N VAL A 117 -26.42 -0.32 15.38
CA VAL A 117 -25.23 0.31 15.98
C VAL A 117 -25.03 1.71 15.41
N ASP A 118 -24.53 2.66 16.22
CA ASP A 118 -24.12 3.99 15.76
C ASP A 118 -22.79 3.91 15.01
N ILE A 119 -22.83 3.37 13.80
CA ILE A 119 -21.64 3.15 12.98
C ILE A 119 -21.03 4.47 12.50
N GLU A 120 -21.84 5.52 12.33
CA GLU A 120 -21.34 6.87 11.98
C GLU A 120 -20.33 7.36 13.03
N SER A 121 -20.72 7.30 14.32
CA SER A 121 -19.84 7.75 15.41
C SER A 121 -18.60 6.87 15.54
N ILE A 122 -18.70 5.57 15.31
CA ILE A 122 -17.56 4.63 15.36
C ILE A 122 -16.58 4.90 14.21
N ALA A 123 -17.07 5.22 13.02
CA ALA A 123 -16.24 5.45 11.83
C ALA A 123 -15.59 6.85 11.77
N LYS A 124 -16.14 7.87 12.43
CA LYS A 124 -15.64 9.25 12.39
C LYS A 124 -14.13 9.40 12.61
N PRO A 125 -13.50 8.74 13.58
CA PRO A 125 -12.05 8.88 13.82
C PRO A 125 -11.16 8.30 12.72
N VAL A 126 -11.68 7.39 11.90
CA VAL A 126 -10.93 6.63 10.90
C VAL A 126 -11.39 6.89 9.46
N ALA A 127 -12.42 7.68 9.26
CA ALA A 127 -12.91 8.08 7.95
C ALA A 127 -12.69 9.59 7.72
N LYS A 128 -12.55 9.97 6.47
CA LYS A 128 -12.53 11.39 6.08
C LYS A 128 -13.91 12.05 6.28
N TRP A 129 -14.96 11.25 6.10
CA TRP A 129 -16.34 11.60 6.38
C TRP A 129 -17.14 10.34 6.67
N ALA A 130 -18.02 10.41 7.66
CA ALA A 130 -18.98 9.38 7.98
C ALA A 130 -20.34 10.03 8.22
N VAL A 131 -21.41 9.45 7.66
CA VAL A 131 -22.75 10.03 7.72
C VAL A 131 -23.83 8.96 7.68
N THR A 132 -24.85 9.09 8.53
CA THR A 132 -26.12 8.36 8.43
C THR A 132 -27.14 9.24 7.73
N VAL A 133 -27.66 8.80 6.60
CA VAL A 133 -28.59 9.59 5.78
C VAL A 133 -30.01 9.46 6.33
N MET A 134 -30.48 10.52 7.01
CA MET A 134 -31.78 10.49 7.68
C MET A 134 -32.95 10.90 6.76
N GLU A 135 -32.69 11.64 5.68
CA GLU A 135 -33.72 12.10 4.76
C GLU A 135 -33.54 11.50 3.37
N PRO A 136 -34.56 10.78 2.83
CA PRO A 136 -34.45 10.10 1.53
C PRO A 136 -34.02 11.02 0.38
N ALA A 137 -34.53 12.26 0.34
CA ALA A 137 -34.22 13.24 -0.70
C ALA A 137 -32.74 13.68 -0.69
N GLN A 138 -32.02 13.47 0.41
CA GLN A 138 -30.60 13.81 0.53
C GLN A 138 -29.67 12.70 -0.01
N VAL A 139 -30.16 11.50 -0.27
CA VAL A 139 -29.32 10.38 -0.74
C VAL A 139 -28.50 10.74 -1.98
N PRO A 140 -29.05 11.32 -3.05
CA PRO A 140 -28.25 11.68 -4.22
C PRO A 140 -27.15 12.69 -3.89
N GLY A 141 -27.46 13.75 -3.16
CA GLY A 141 -26.48 14.78 -2.76
C GLY A 141 -25.39 14.21 -1.84
N THR A 142 -25.74 13.30 -0.93
CA THR A 142 -24.77 12.63 -0.05
C THR A 142 -23.77 11.80 -0.82
N PHE A 143 -24.20 11.00 -1.79
CA PHE A 143 -23.30 10.21 -2.63
C PHE A 143 -22.40 11.11 -3.49
N GLN A 144 -22.94 12.15 -4.13
CA GLN A 144 -22.15 13.14 -4.88
C GLN A 144 -21.08 13.80 -3.99
N GLN A 145 -21.47 14.23 -2.80
CA GLN A 145 -20.55 14.83 -1.82
C GLN A 145 -19.48 13.84 -1.36
N ALA A 146 -19.82 12.55 -1.17
CA ALA A 146 -18.88 11.51 -0.78
C ALA A 146 -17.75 11.37 -1.81
N PHE A 147 -18.07 11.28 -3.10
CA PHE A 147 -17.06 11.21 -4.16
C PHE A 147 -16.21 12.48 -4.25
N HIS A 148 -16.81 13.63 -4.09
CA HIS A 148 -16.08 14.90 -4.04
C HIS A 148 -15.09 14.92 -2.86
N ILE A 149 -15.54 14.56 -1.65
CA ILE A 149 -14.71 14.52 -0.44
C ILE A 149 -13.56 13.53 -0.61
N MET A 150 -13.84 12.32 -1.11
CA MET A 150 -12.83 11.28 -1.30
C MET A 150 -11.68 11.73 -2.22
N ARG A 151 -11.99 12.50 -3.27
CA ARG A 151 -11.04 12.92 -4.33
C ARG A 151 -10.40 14.29 -4.07
N SER A 152 -10.99 15.16 -3.24
CA SER A 152 -10.52 16.53 -3.02
C SER A 152 -9.49 16.62 -1.90
N GLY A 153 -8.48 17.49 -2.04
CA GLY A 153 -7.39 17.63 -1.07
C GLY A 153 -6.69 16.30 -0.83
N ARG A 154 -6.30 16.01 0.42
CA ARG A 154 -5.76 14.70 0.78
C ARG A 154 -6.84 13.62 0.62
N PRO A 155 -6.67 12.61 -0.26
CA PRO A 155 -7.67 11.55 -0.43
C PRO A 155 -7.91 10.76 0.85
N GLY A 156 -9.08 10.15 0.97
CA GLY A 156 -9.39 9.31 2.13
C GLY A 156 -10.75 8.65 2.03
N PRO A 157 -11.04 7.66 2.90
CA PRO A 157 -12.25 6.86 2.88
C PRO A 157 -13.47 7.63 3.40
N VAL A 158 -14.64 7.21 2.92
CA VAL A 158 -15.95 7.71 3.38
C VAL A 158 -16.84 6.53 3.75
N LEU A 159 -17.64 6.69 4.80
CA LEU A 159 -18.71 5.76 5.16
C LEU A 159 -20.08 6.44 5.03
N ILE A 160 -21.00 5.79 4.32
CA ILE A 160 -22.41 6.18 4.23
C ILE A 160 -23.26 5.08 4.86
N ASP A 161 -24.03 5.43 5.89
CA ASP A 161 -24.96 4.54 6.56
C ASP A 161 -26.40 4.84 6.15
N LEU A 162 -27.16 3.82 5.74
CA LEU A 162 -28.44 3.97 5.07
C LEU A 162 -29.56 3.24 5.82
N PRO A 163 -30.41 3.94 6.59
CA PRO A 163 -31.60 3.34 7.21
C PRO A 163 -32.50 2.65 6.18
N PHE A 164 -33.04 1.49 6.53
CA PHE A 164 -33.82 0.67 5.61
C PHE A 164 -35.01 1.39 4.97
N ASP A 165 -35.73 2.18 5.76
CA ASP A 165 -36.88 2.96 5.27
C ASP A 165 -36.45 4.12 4.36
N VAL A 166 -35.24 4.68 4.56
CA VAL A 166 -34.66 5.66 3.66
C VAL A 166 -34.32 5.04 2.31
N GLN A 167 -33.72 3.85 2.28
CA GLN A 167 -33.42 3.13 1.06
C GLN A 167 -34.68 2.89 0.20
N MET A 168 -35.79 2.56 0.85
CA MET A 168 -37.05 2.16 0.20
C MET A 168 -37.96 3.33 -0.19
N ALA A 169 -37.69 4.53 0.31
CA ALA A 169 -38.51 5.70 0.04
C ALA A 169 -38.39 6.16 -1.44
N GLU A 170 -39.51 6.60 -2.00
CA GLU A 170 -39.52 7.21 -3.35
C GLU A 170 -39.03 8.67 -3.29
N ILE A 171 -38.17 9.01 -4.22
CA ILE A 171 -37.64 10.37 -4.44
C ILE A 171 -37.75 10.78 -5.89
N GLU A 172 -37.65 12.07 -6.17
CA GLU A 172 -37.45 12.61 -7.51
C GLU A 172 -35.94 12.74 -7.78
N PHE A 173 -35.45 12.07 -8.81
CA PHE A 173 -34.05 12.16 -9.26
C PHE A 173 -33.97 12.17 -10.77
N ASP A 174 -33.06 12.97 -11.32
CA ASP A 174 -32.80 13.05 -12.76
C ASP A 174 -31.34 12.62 -13.05
N PRO A 175 -31.10 11.37 -13.46
CA PRO A 175 -29.77 10.90 -13.79
C PRO A 175 -29.09 11.67 -14.94
N GLU A 176 -29.88 12.21 -15.90
CA GLU A 176 -29.34 12.95 -17.03
C GLU A 176 -28.81 14.34 -16.64
N ALA A 177 -29.36 14.90 -15.56
CA ALA A 177 -28.91 16.17 -15.00
C ALA A 177 -27.73 16.02 -14.02
N TYR A 178 -27.39 14.78 -13.62
CA TYR A 178 -26.30 14.53 -12.67
C TYR A 178 -24.93 14.82 -13.31
N GLN A 179 -24.08 15.53 -12.57
CA GLN A 179 -22.68 15.78 -12.95
C GLN A 179 -21.77 15.50 -11.76
N PRO A 180 -20.70 14.69 -11.90
CA PRO A 180 -19.67 14.55 -10.88
C PRO A 180 -19.06 15.93 -10.52
N MET A 181 -18.82 16.16 -9.23
CA MET A 181 -18.16 17.38 -8.79
C MET A 181 -16.67 17.36 -9.11
N THR A 182 -16.13 18.45 -9.62
CA THR A 182 -14.68 18.59 -9.87
C THR A 182 -13.91 18.53 -8.56
N PRO A 183 -12.91 17.66 -8.42
CA PRO A 183 -12.08 17.60 -7.22
C PRO A 183 -11.23 18.86 -7.03
N TYR A 184 -11.08 19.30 -5.79
CA TYR A 184 -10.16 20.39 -5.47
C TYR A 184 -8.75 19.86 -5.23
N LYS A 185 -7.76 20.45 -5.92
CA LYS A 185 -6.32 20.18 -5.78
C LYS A 185 -5.56 21.50 -5.67
N PRO A 186 -4.90 21.79 -4.51
CA PRO A 186 -4.10 22.99 -4.37
C PRO A 186 -2.87 22.93 -5.26
N ALA A 187 -2.47 24.07 -5.82
CA ALA A 187 -1.29 24.21 -6.67
C ALA A 187 -0.24 25.13 -6.03
N ALA A 188 1.04 24.79 -6.22
CA ALA A 188 2.15 25.65 -5.83
C ALA A 188 2.19 26.94 -6.66
N THR A 189 2.71 28.01 -6.08
CA THR A 189 2.98 29.25 -6.82
C THR A 189 4.41 29.23 -7.42
N ARG A 190 4.61 29.95 -8.53
CA ARG A 190 5.92 30.08 -9.16
C ARG A 190 6.99 30.61 -8.19
N ILE A 191 6.64 31.59 -7.34
CA ILE A 191 7.56 32.15 -6.33
C ILE A 191 8.04 31.08 -5.35
N GLN A 192 7.14 30.20 -4.90
CA GLN A 192 7.51 29.10 -4.00
C GLN A 192 8.44 28.10 -4.68
N VAL A 193 8.15 27.74 -5.94
CA VAL A 193 8.99 26.82 -6.74
C VAL A 193 10.37 27.40 -7.00
N GLU A 194 10.47 28.66 -7.43
CA GLU A 194 11.75 29.34 -7.65
C GLU A 194 12.58 29.43 -6.36
N LYS A 195 11.93 29.67 -5.21
CA LYS A 195 12.61 29.67 -3.91
C LYS A 195 13.16 28.28 -3.56
N ALA A 196 12.35 27.23 -3.75
CA ALA A 196 12.77 25.85 -3.51
C ALA A 196 13.94 25.45 -4.42
N LEU A 197 13.86 25.78 -5.72
CA LEU A 197 14.94 25.52 -6.68
C LEU A 197 16.21 26.31 -6.36
N THR A 198 16.09 27.55 -5.87
CA THR A 198 17.25 28.35 -5.41
C THR A 198 17.95 27.66 -4.25
N MET A 199 17.20 27.16 -3.27
CA MET A 199 17.76 26.43 -2.13
C MET A 199 18.42 25.11 -2.57
N LEU A 200 17.75 24.34 -3.43
CA LEU A 200 18.29 23.10 -3.99
C LEU A 200 19.55 23.36 -4.81
N ASN A 201 19.57 24.43 -5.62
CA ASN A 201 20.72 24.75 -6.48
C ASN A 201 21.94 25.24 -5.69
N ALA A 202 21.74 25.78 -4.50
CA ALA A 202 22.82 26.14 -3.58
C ALA A 202 23.47 24.92 -2.89
N ALA A 203 22.76 23.81 -2.78
CA ALA A 203 23.22 22.58 -2.12
C ALA A 203 24.28 21.85 -2.96
N ASP A 204 25.19 21.14 -2.27
CA ASP A 204 26.23 20.32 -2.91
C ASP A 204 25.76 18.87 -3.11
N LYS A 205 25.01 18.34 -2.16
CA LYS A 205 24.55 16.95 -2.11
C LYS A 205 23.02 16.84 -1.90
N PRO A 206 22.21 17.44 -2.81
CA PRO A 206 20.76 17.40 -2.65
C PRO A 206 20.17 16.02 -2.95
N LEU A 207 19.03 15.72 -2.31
CA LEU A 207 18.21 14.53 -2.56
C LEU A 207 16.74 14.91 -2.74
N ILE A 208 16.03 14.11 -3.52
CA ILE A 208 14.58 14.11 -3.59
C ILE A 208 14.07 12.92 -2.77
N VAL A 209 13.15 13.14 -1.82
CA VAL A 209 12.40 12.06 -1.13
C VAL A 209 11.01 12.03 -1.70
N SER A 210 10.65 10.93 -2.41
CA SER A 210 9.33 10.76 -3.01
C SER A 210 8.44 9.84 -2.16
N GLY A 211 7.24 10.33 -1.83
CA GLY A 211 6.27 9.59 -1.04
C GLY A 211 5.09 9.06 -1.84
N GLY A 212 4.14 8.42 -1.13
CA GLY A 212 2.90 7.90 -1.70
C GLY A 212 2.02 8.97 -2.37
N GLY A 213 2.18 10.25 -2.01
CA GLY A 213 1.49 11.35 -2.67
C GLY A 213 1.82 11.50 -4.15
N VAL A 214 3.06 11.15 -4.56
CA VAL A 214 3.46 11.11 -5.98
C VAL A 214 2.73 9.99 -6.72
N ILE A 215 2.59 8.81 -6.09
CA ILE A 215 1.80 7.69 -6.63
C ILE A 215 0.31 8.07 -6.76
N ASN A 216 -0.27 8.67 -5.71
CA ASN A 216 -1.67 9.05 -5.70
C ASN A 216 -2.01 10.15 -6.71
N ALA A 217 -1.05 11.05 -6.99
CA ALA A 217 -1.17 12.10 -8.01
C ALA A 217 -0.89 11.62 -9.43
N ASP A 218 -0.50 10.34 -9.62
CA ASP A 218 -0.07 9.76 -10.91
C ASP A 218 1.05 10.57 -11.57
N ALA A 219 2.06 10.96 -10.77
CA ALA A 219 3.09 11.92 -11.15
C ALA A 219 4.52 11.34 -11.14
N ALA A 220 4.67 10.02 -11.26
CA ALA A 220 5.98 9.36 -11.25
C ALA A 220 6.87 9.78 -12.43
N ASP A 221 6.29 9.91 -13.63
CA ASP A 221 7.03 10.35 -14.82
C ASP A 221 7.51 11.79 -14.67
N LEU A 222 6.68 12.68 -14.12
CA LEU A 222 7.07 14.07 -13.82
C LEU A 222 8.17 14.14 -12.76
N LEU A 223 8.15 13.25 -11.75
CA LEU A 223 9.20 13.15 -10.75
C LEU A 223 10.52 12.74 -11.39
N THR A 224 10.51 11.72 -12.24
CA THR A 224 11.69 11.23 -12.95
C THR A 224 12.26 12.32 -13.86
N GLU A 225 11.42 12.97 -14.66
CA GLU A 225 11.83 14.11 -15.50
C GLU A 225 12.46 15.25 -14.66
N PHE A 226 11.84 15.58 -13.53
CA PHE A 226 12.37 16.60 -12.62
C PHE A 226 13.75 16.23 -12.07
N ALA A 227 13.92 14.97 -11.62
CA ALA A 227 15.18 14.46 -11.12
C ALA A 227 16.28 14.46 -12.19
N GLU A 228 15.97 14.05 -13.43
CA GLU A 228 16.90 14.03 -14.57
C GLU A 228 17.31 15.44 -15.01
N LEU A 229 16.37 16.39 -15.04
CA LEU A 229 16.66 17.78 -15.39
C LEU A 229 17.70 18.39 -14.45
N LEU A 230 17.63 18.06 -13.16
CA LEU A 230 18.48 18.60 -12.11
C LEU A 230 19.72 17.75 -11.81
N GLY A 231 19.77 16.49 -12.26
CA GLY A 231 20.79 15.51 -11.87
C GLY A 231 20.76 15.23 -10.36
N VAL A 232 19.57 15.10 -9.76
CA VAL A 232 19.40 14.91 -8.31
C VAL A 232 18.92 13.51 -7.99
N PRO A 233 19.66 12.74 -7.15
CA PRO A 233 19.25 11.40 -6.77
C PRO A 233 17.95 11.37 -5.97
N VAL A 234 17.19 10.27 -6.12
CA VAL A 234 15.86 10.06 -5.54
C VAL A 234 15.89 8.94 -4.52
N ILE A 235 15.34 9.19 -3.35
CA ILE A 235 15.03 8.21 -2.30
C ILE A 235 13.52 8.04 -2.24
N PRO A 236 12.92 6.98 -2.81
CA PRO A 236 11.51 6.69 -2.56
C PRO A 236 11.30 6.23 -1.12
N THR A 237 10.20 6.64 -0.49
CA THR A 237 9.72 5.99 0.73
C THR A 237 9.10 4.64 0.38
N LEU A 238 8.82 3.78 1.37
CA LEU A 238 8.12 2.52 1.12
C LEU A 238 6.82 2.70 0.31
N MET A 239 6.04 3.75 0.62
CA MET A 239 4.79 4.07 -0.08
C MET A 239 5.00 4.78 -1.42
N GLY A 240 6.20 5.29 -1.69
CA GLY A 240 6.60 5.91 -2.95
C GLY A 240 7.47 4.99 -3.82
N TRP A 241 7.63 3.71 -3.43
CA TRP A 241 8.47 2.78 -4.18
C TRP A 241 7.89 2.52 -5.57
N GLY A 242 8.74 2.63 -6.59
CA GLY A 242 8.36 2.60 -8.00
C GLY A 242 8.09 3.98 -8.63
N THR A 243 8.16 5.09 -7.88
CA THR A 243 8.14 6.44 -8.47
C THR A 243 9.36 6.75 -9.34
N ILE A 244 10.41 6.01 -9.15
CA ILE A 244 11.58 5.90 -10.03
C ILE A 244 11.97 4.42 -10.12
N PRO A 245 12.33 3.88 -11.29
CA PRO A 245 12.75 2.47 -11.41
C PRO A 245 13.98 2.17 -10.55
N ASP A 246 14.02 0.98 -9.92
CA ASP A 246 15.16 0.61 -9.05
C ASP A 246 16.49 0.52 -9.79
N ASP A 247 16.49 0.28 -11.10
CA ASP A 247 17.70 0.29 -11.95
C ASP A 247 18.03 1.64 -12.55
N HIS A 248 17.24 2.68 -12.29
CA HIS A 248 17.53 4.03 -12.78
C HIS A 248 18.83 4.58 -12.16
N GLU A 249 19.59 5.35 -12.92
CA GLU A 249 20.84 5.95 -12.48
C GLU A 249 20.68 6.86 -11.26
N LEU A 250 19.56 7.57 -11.17
CA LEU A 250 19.26 8.46 -10.05
C LEU A 250 18.58 7.77 -8.86
N MET A 251 18.31 6.46 -8.92
CA MET A 251 17.76 5.72 -7.78
C MET A 251 18.80 5.55 -6.68
N ALA A 252 18.66 6.29 -5.59
CA ALA A 252 19.61 6.33 -4.47
C ALA A 252 19.30 5.30 -3.35
N GLY A 253 18.27 4.48 -3.52
CA GLY A 253 17.82 3.50 -2.53
C GLY A 253 16.80 4.06 -1.56
N MET A 254 16.06 3.19 -0.88
CA MET A 254 15.14 3.59 0.21
C MET A 254 15.90 3.84 1.51
N CYS A 255 15.44 4.81 2.30
CA CYS A 255 15.95 5.13 3.63
C CYS A 255 14.93 4.74 4.70
N GLY A 256 15.40 4.35 5.88
CA GLY A 256 14.55 4.06 7.04
C GLY A 256 15.16 3.09 8.04
N LEU A 257 14.36 2.76 9.06
CA LEU A 257 14.77 1.90 10.17
C LEU A 257 14.76 0.42 9.84
N GLN A 258 13.91 0.02 8.88
CA GLN A 258 13.63 -1.39 8.55
C GLN A 258 13.52 -1.58 7.03
N THR A 259 12.71 -0.77 6.37
CA THR A 259 12.42 -0.84 4.94
C THR A 259 13.42 0.01 4.15
N SER A 260 14.70 -0.38 4.21
CA SER A 260 15.80 0.43 3.68
C SER A 260 16.89 -0.39 3.04
N HIS A 261 17.56 0.23 2.09
CA HIS A 261 18.85 -0.22 1.58
C HIS A 261 19.99 0.42 2.40
N ARG A 262 21.09 -0.30 2.64
CA ARG A 262 22.28 0.27 3.29
C ARG A 262 22.73 1.56 2.61
N TYR A 263 22.84 1.52 1.29
CA TYR A 263 23.23 2.69 0.48
C TYR A 263 22.20 3.82 0.53
N GLY A 264 20.91 3.54 0.74
CA GLY A 264 19.87 4.56 0.91
C GLY A 264 20.08 5.39 2.18
N ASN A 265 20.30 4.73 3.32
CA ASN A 265 20.63 5.41 4.57
C ASN A 265 21.95 6.19 4.46
N ALA A 266 23.00 5.58 3.87
CA ALA A 266 24.29 6.22 3.67
C ALA A 266 24.20 7.46 2.78
N ASN A 267 23.39 7.42 1.71
CA ASN A 267 23.16 8.57 0.83
C ASN A 267 22.41 9.69 1.54
N LEU A 268 21.39 9.37 2.35
CA LEU A 268 20.69 10.39 3.15
C LEU A 268 21.64 11.04 4.16
N LEU A 269 22.40 10.24 4.91
CA LEU A 269 23.33 10.75 5.92
C LEU A 269 24.40 11.67 5.33
N ALA A 270 24.84 11.42 4.09
CA ALA A 270 25.82 12.25 3.38
C ALA A 270 25.22 13.50 2.71
N SER A 271 23.90 13.64 2.67
CA SER A 271 23.22 14.77 2.00
C SER A 271 23.23 16.04 2.85
N ASP A 272 23.11 17.20 2.19
CA ASP A 272 23.02 18.53 2.81
C ASP A 272 21.67 19.23 2.57
N PHE A 273 20.83 18.66 1.67
CA PHE A 273 19.53 19.21 1.33
C PHE A 273 18.58 18.09 0.91
N VAL A 274 17.32 18.19 1.33
CA VAL A 274 16.25 17.27 0.96
C VAL A 274 15.00 18.03 0.53
N ILE A 275 14.49 17.74 -0.66
CA ILE A 275 13.13 18.09 -1.04
C ILE A 275 12.21 16.87 -0.92
N GLY A 276 11.27 16.91 0.02
CA GLY A 276 10.26 15.86 0.20
C GLY A 276 8.98 16.20 -0.55
N ILE A 277 8.51 15.29 -1.40
CA ILE A 277 7.31 15.48 -2.22
C ILE A 277 6.31 14.37 -1.92
N GLY A 278 5.13 14.75 -1.40
CA GLY A 278 4.04 13.84 -1.09
C GLY A 278 4.40 12.77 -0.05
N ASN A 279 5.22 13.11 0.95
CA ASN A 279 5.57 12.24 2.06
C ASN A 279 5.24 12.92 3.41
N ARG A 280 5.07 12.13 4.47
CA ARG A 280 4.65 12.60 5.81
C ARG A 280 5.75 12.49 6.85
N TRP A 281 6.95 12.15 6.46
CA TRP A 281 8.07 11.92 7.36
C TRP A 281 7.74 10.90 8.48
N ALA A 282 7.12 9.76 8.09
CA ALA A 282 6.76 8.70 9.03
C ALA A 282 8.01 8.16 9.74
N ASN A 283 7.88 7.79 11.02
CA ASN A 283 9.00 7.35 11.85
C ASN A 283 9.76 6.14 11.31
N ARG A 284 9.11 5.22 10.59
CA ARG A 284 9.80 4.09 9.94
C ARG A 284 10.78 4.54 8.85
N HIS A 285 10.56 5.73 8.27
CA HIS A 285 11.45 6.36 7.29
C HIS A 285 12.50 7.25 7.95
N THR A 286 12.11 8.05 8.96
CA THR A 286 13.02 9.03 9.57
C THR A 286 13.86 8.45 10.71
N GLY A 287 13.29 7.54 11.48
CA GLY A 287 13.85 7.22 12.79
C GLY A 287 13.87 8.44 13.70
N SER A 288 14.93 8.61 14.48
CA SER A 288 15.17 9.81 15.28
C SER A 288 15.25 11.05 14.40
N VAL A 289 14.41 12.03 14.70
CA VAL A 289 14.32 13.29 13.95
C VAL A 289 15.64 14.07 14.01
N ASP A 290 16.31 14.05 15.15
CA ASP A 290 17.58 14.75 15.34
C ASP A 290 18.70 14.21 14.44
N VAL A 291 18.77 12.89 14.27
CA VAL A 291 19.70 12.23 13.32
C VAL A 291 19.29 12.52 11.90
N TYR A 292 17.99 12.38 11.59
CA TYR A 292 17.46 12.57 10.23
C TYR A 292 17.65 13.98 9.71
N THR A 293 17.52 15.00 10.56
CA THR A 293 17.59 16.42 10.14
C THR A 293 18.98 17.04 10.26
N LYS A 294 19.91 16.40 10.98
CA LYS A 294 21.23 16.94 11.28
C LYS A 294 22.02 17.34 10.00
N GLY A 295 22.36 18.63 9.90
CA GLY A 295 23.18 19.16 8.82
C GLY A 295 22.48 19.34 7.47
N ARG A 296 21.16 19.13 7.40
CA ARG A 296 20.37 19.20 6.18
C ARG A 296 19.35 20.33 6.22
N LYS A 297 19.07 20.92 5.07
CA LYS A 297 17.92 21.81 4.84
C LYS A 297 16.79 21.05 4.19
N PHE A 298 15.56 21.46 4.46
CA PHE A 298 14.37 20.75 3.99
C PHE A 298 13.39 21.67 3.26
N VAL A 299 12.93 21.21 2.11
CA VAL A 299 11.69 21.68 1.47
C VAL A 299 10.65 20.58 1.57
N HIS A 300 9.43 20.90 2.00
CA HIS A 300 8.34 19.93 2.14
C HIS A 300 7.17 20.35 1.28
N VAL A 301 6.81 19.50 0.31
CA VAL A 301 5.64 19.64 -0.57
C VAL A 301 4.61 18.59 -0.18
N ASP A 302 3.47 19.00 0.31
CA ASP A 302 2.37 18.11 0.69
C ASP A 302 1.02 18.76 0.39
N ILE A 303 0.03 17.94 0.03
CA ILE A 303 -1.33 18.43 -0.26
C ILE A 303 -2.08 18.85 1.00
N GLU A 304 -1.72 18.28 2.15
CA GLU A 304 -2.38 18.49 3.43
C GLU A 304 -1.60 19.53 4.26
N PRO A 305 -2.14 20.74 4.46
CA PRO A 305 -1.43 21.81 5.15
C PRO A 305 -0.99 21.43 6.57
N THR A 306 -1.74 20.57 7.25
CA THR A 306 -1.43 20.14 8.62
C THR A 306 -0.24 19.15 8.72
N GLN A 307 0.26 18.65 7.59
CA GLN A 307 1.47 17.84 7.55
C GLN A 307 2.74 18.70 7.53
N ILE A 308 2.66 19.92 7.02
CA ILE A 308 3.81 20.84 6.99
C ILE A 308 4.21 21.21 8.42
N GLY A 309 5.42 20.82 8.80
CA GLY A 309 5.95 21.09 10.15
C GLY A 309 5.43 20.15 11.26
N ARG A 310 4.63 19.14 10.92
CA ARG A 310 4.06 18.21 11.94
C ARG A 310 5.12 17.34 12.63
N VAL A 311 6.12 16.87 11.92
CA VAL A 311 7.20 16.03 12.46
C VAL A 311 8.41 16.88 12.80
N PHE A 312 8.84 17.72 11.88
CA PHE A 312 9.86 18.75 12.09
C PHE A 312 9.61 19.94 11.16
N GLY A 313 10.07 21.12 11.54
CA GLY A 313 9.91 22.35 10.75
C GLY A 313 10.80 22.33 9.51
N PRO A 314 10.25 22.37 8.28
CA PRO A 314 11.06 22.55 7.07
C PRO A 314 11.53 24.00 6.92
N ASP A 315 12.61 24.23 6.18
CA ASP A 315 13.04 25.59 5.79
C ASP A 315 12.05 26.26 4.82
N LEU A 316 11.32 25.43 4.04
CA LEU A 316 10.24 25.88 3.18
C LEU A 316 9.13 24.82 3.09
N GLY A 317 7.90 25.21 3.46
CA GLY A 317 6.69 24.41 3.23
C GLY A 317 5.93 24.90 2.01
N ILE A 318 5.41 23.96 1.20
CA ILE A 318 4.58 24.23 0.03
C ILE A 318 3.34 23.36 0.09
N VAL A 319 2.16 23.98 0.21
CA VAL A 319 0.88 23.24 0.17
C VAL A 319 0.47 23.09 -1.29
N SER A 320 0.58 21.87 -1.82
CA SER A 320 0.26 21.54 -3.21
C SER A 320 0.01 20.05 -3.41
N ASP A 321 -0.88 19.72 -4.35
CA ASP A 321 -0.89 18.39 -4.97
C ASP A 321 0.47 18.10 -5.59
N ALA A 322 0.96 16.85 -5.46
CA ALA A 322 2.29 16.49 -5.94
C ALA A 322 2.42 16.62 -7.47
N GLY A 323 1.37 16.28 -8.22
CA GLY A 323 1.35 16.42 -9.67
C GLY A 323 1.35 17.88 -10.11
N GLU A 324 0.53 18.73 -9.48
CA GLU A 324 0.51 20.16 -9.79
C GLU A 324 1.83 20.84 -9.42
N ALA A 325 2.45 20.47 -8.30
CA ALA A 325 3.78 20.97 -7.94
C ALA A 325 4.84 20.54 -8.94
N LEU A 326 4.88 19.23 -9.28
CA LEU A 326 5.90 18.68 -10.19
C LEU A 326 5.80 19.26 -11.61
N LYS A 327 4.59 19.49 -12.14
CA LYS A 327 4.40 20.19 -13.42
C LYS A 327 5.13 21.54 -13.43
N LEU A 328 4.92 22.35 -12.39
CA LEU A 328 5.53 23.67 -12.28
C LEU A 328 7.04 23.59 -11.98
N PHE A 329 7.48 22.64 -11.17
CA PHE A 329 8.89 22.37 -10.93
C PHE A 329 9.64 22.01 -12.22
N VAL A 330 9.08 21.15 -13.06
CA VAL A 330 9.62 20.75 -14.36
C VAL A 330 9.69 21.94 -15.32
N GLU A 331 8.62 22.74 -15.39
CA GLU A 331 8.59 23.97 -16.22
C GLU A 331 9.74 24.92 -15.85
N VAL A 332 9.84 25.30 -14.57
CA VAL A 332 10.88 26.24 -14.11
C VAL A 332 12.29 25.63 -14.22
N ALA A 333 12.44 24.32 -13.97
CA ALA A 333 13.73 23.64 -14.14
C ALA A 333 14.20 23.65 -15.60
N LYS A 334 13.31 23.47 -16.57
CA LYS A 334 13.60 23.60 -18.02
C LYS A 334 14.11 25.00 -18.37
N GLU A 335 13.42 26.04 -17.87
CA GLU A 335 13.86 27.43 -18.06
C GLU A 335 15.26 27.68 -17.48
N TRP A 336 15.52 27.18 -16.26
CA TRP A 336 16.81 27.33 -15.61
C TRP A 336 17.92 26.56 -16.32
N LYS A 337 17.62 25.37 -16.84
CA LYS A 337 18.57 24.60 -17.68
C LYS A 337 18.92 25.34 -18.94
N ALA A 338 17.92 25.88 -19.66
CA ALA A 338 18.15 26.70 -20.86
C ALA A 338 18.95 27.97 -20.57
N ALA A 339 18.80 28.55 -19.38
CA ALA A 339 19.56 29.74 -18.96
C ALA A 339 20.93 29.41 -18.36
N GLY A 340 21.36 28.15 -18.32
CA GLY A 340 22.64 27.70 -17.77
C GLY A 340 22.78 27.92 -16.25
N LYS A 341 21.65 27.97 -15.52
CA LYS A 341 21.62 28.23 -14.07
C LYS A 341 21.81 27.00 -13.20
N LEU A 342 21.61 25.79 -13.75
CA LEU A 342 21.66 24.55 -12.98
C LEU A 342 23.11 24.12 -12.70
N LYS A 343 23.37 23.73 -11.45
CA LYS A 343 24.66 23.20 -11.01
C LYS A 343 24.85 21.76 -11.53
N ASP A 344 26.07 21.44 -11.99
CA ASP A 344 26.45 20.05 -12.28
C ASP A 344 26.57 19.24 -10.98
N ARG A 345 26.01 18.04 -10.98
CA ARG A 345 25.98 17.11 -9.83
C ARG A 345 26.48 15.71 -10.17
N SER A 346 27.13 15.55 -11.30
CA SER A 346 27.65 14.25 -11.77
C SER A 346 28.51 13.53 -10.73
N ALA A 347 29.34 14.32 -9.98
CA ALA A 347 30.16 13.77 -8.90
C ALA A 347 29.30 13.18 -7.75
N TRP A 348 28.22 13.87 -7.34
CA TRP A 348 27.31 13.38 -6.31
C TRP A 348 26.52 12.14 -6.77
N VAL A 349 26.02 12.14 -8.00
CA VAL A 349 25.37 10.96 -8.60
C VAL A 349 26.33 9.77 -8.62
N SER A 350 27.58 9.98 -9.04
CA SER A 350 28.61 8.93 -9.05
C SER A 350 28.90 8.37 -7.66
N GLU A 351 28.94 9.22 -6.63
CA GLU A 351 29.12 8.82 -5.23
C GLU A 351 27.95 7.94 -4.76
N CYS A 352 26.70 8.33 -5.06
CA CYS A 352 25.53 7.54 -4.75
C CYS A 352 25.54 6.17 -5.46
N GLN A 353 25.93 6.15 -6.74
CA GLN A 353 26.03 4.91 -7.51
C GLN A 353 27.15 3.99 -7.02
N GLN A 354 28.27 4.55 -6.56
CA GLN A 354 29.32 3.76 -5.93
C GLN A 354 28.81 3.08 -4.65
N ARG A 355 28.13 3.83 -3.77
CA ARG A 355 27.52 3.24 -2.57
C ARG A 355 26.50 2.16 -2.93
N LYS A 356 25.66 2.37 -3.96
CA LYS A 356 24.72 1.38 -4.44
C LYS A 356 25.41 0.06 -4.84
N ARG A 357 26.57 0.11 -5.48
CA ARG A 357 27.35 -1.08 -5.85
C ARG A 357 28.04 -1.75 -4.65
N THR A 358 28.61 -0.96 -3.74
CA THR A 358 29.48 -1.49 -2.67
C THR A 358 28.75 -1.86 -1.37
N LEU A 359 27.53 -1.33 -1.15
CA LEU A 359 26.76 -1.54 0.08
C LEU A 359 25.51 -2.43 -0.10
N GLN A 360 25.48 -3.25 -1.14
CA GLN A 360 24.40 -4.22 -1.31
C GLN A 360 24.52 -5.39 -0.32
N ARG A 361 23.39 -5.80 0.24
CA ARG A 361 23.32 -6.99 1.08
C ARG A 361 23.39 -8.24 0.24
N LYS A 362 24.02 -9.30 0.77
CA LYS A 362 24.05 -10.62 0.14
C LYS A 362 22.64 -11.21 0.11
N THR A 363 22.27 -11.82 -1.01
CA THR A 363 20.99 -12.50 -1.20
C THR A 363 21.13 -13.99 -1.51
N HIS A 364 22.26 -14.39 -2.09
CA HIS A 364 22.49 -15.77 -2.48
C HIS A 364 22.93 -16.62 -1.28
N PHE A 365 22.06 -17.56 -0.87
CA PHE A 365 22.30 -18.52 0.19
C PHE A 365 21.75 -19.89 -0.23
N ASP A 366 22.55 -20.95 -0.02
CA ASP A 366 22.20 -22.35 -0.32
C ASP A 366 21.86 -23.16 0.95
N ASN A 367 21.52 -22.47 2.03
CA ASN A 367 21.17 -23.08 3.31
C ASN A 367 19.83 -23.83 3.24
N THR A 368 19.77 -24.96 3.94
CA THR A 368 18.52 -25.69 4.24
C THR A 368 18.41 -25.82 5.76
N PRO A 369 17.33 -25.37 6.42
CA PRO A 369 16.16 -24.68 5.86
C PRO A 369 16.51 -23.36 5.13
N VAL A 370 15.61 -22.93 4.22
CA VAL A 370 15.84 -21.79 3.32
C VAL A 370 15.99 -20.48 4.09
N LYS A 371 16.98 -19.68 3.74
CA LYS A 371 17.08 -18.28 4.20
C LYS A 371 16.14 -17.38 3.38
N PRO A 372 15.43 -16.42 4.01
CA PRO A 372 14.46 -15.60 3.31
C PRO A 372 15.07 -14.81 2.15
N GLN A 373 16.31 -14.33 2.26
CA GLN A 373 17.00 -13.56 1.23
C GLN A 373 17.02 -14.29 -0.12
N ARG A 374 17.21 -15.63 -0.11
CA ARG A 374 17.21 -16.44 -1.31
C ARG A 374 15.86 -16.45 -2.02
N VAL A 375 14.76 -16.39 -1.28
CA VAL A 375 13.41 -16.32 -1.88
C VAL A 375 13.27 -15.05 -2.73
N TYR A 376 13.69 -13.90 -2.21
CA TYR A 376 13.60 -12.61 -2.91
C TYR A 376 14.56 -12.53 -4.10
N GLU A 377 15.73 -13.14 -4.00
CA GLU A 377 16.64 -13.29 -5.14
C GLU A 377 15.97 -14.05 -6.28
N GLU A 378 15.37 -15.20 -5.98
CA GLU A 378 14.66 -15.99 -7.00
C GLU A 378 13.38 -15.29 -7.50
N MET A 379 12.67 -14.52 -6.67
CA MET A 379 11.55 -13.69 -7.12
C MET A 379 12.01 -12.63 -8.14
N ASN A 380 13.13 -11.94 -7.89
CA ASN A 380 13.67 -10.95 -8.83
C ASN A 380 14.04 -11.55 -10.18
N LYS A 381 14.47 -12.82 -10.21
CA LYS A 381 14.79 -13.55 -11.46
C LYS A 381 13.54 -14.06 -12.17
N ALA A 382 12.57 -14.58 -11.41
CA ALA A 382 11.38 -15.23 -11.94
C ALA A 382 10.31 -14.23 -12.44
N PHE A 383 10.17 -13.08 -11.79
CA PHE A 383 9.09 -12.12 -12.07
C PHE A 383 9.63 -10.89 -12.77
N GLY A 384 8.97 -10.52 -13.86
CA GLY A 384 9.43 -9.43 -14.73
C GLY A 384 9.16 -8.03 -14.18
N ARG A 385 9.62 -7.02 -14.92
CA ARG A 385 9.53 -5.59 -14.57
C ARG A 385 8.10 -5.07 -14.41
N ASP A 386 7.11 -5.74 -15.00
CA ASP A 386 5.70 -5.35 -14.95
C ASP A 386 4.93 -5.99 -13.80
N THR A 387 5.62 -6.82 -12.98
CA THR A 387 5.00 -7.50 -11.85
C THR A 387 4.56 -6.52 -10.77
N THR A 388 3.31 -6.68 -10.35
CA THR A 388 2.76 -5.97 -9.18
C THR A 388 2.89 -6.84 -7.95
N TYR A 389 3.66 -6.38 -6.98
CA TYR A 389 3.78 -7.00 -5.67
C TYR A 389 2.76 -6.44 -4.70
N VAL A 390 2.12 -7.32 -3.92
CA VAL A 390 1.14 -6.96 -2.89
C VAL A 390 1.57 -7.54 -1.55
N SER A 391 1.71 -6.71 -0.52
CA SER A 391 2.12 -7.15 0.82
C SER A 391 1.64 -6.18 1.89
N THR A 392 1.50 -6.61 3.13
CA THR A 392 1.11 -5.74 4.24
C THR A 392 2.25 -5.44 5.20
N ILE A 393 2.55 -6.32 6.13
CA ILE A 393 3.50 -6.10 7.25
C ILE A 393 4.26 -7.39 7.59
N GLY A 394 5.19 -7.31 8.52
CA GLY A 394 5.98 -8.41 9.03
C GLY A 394 7.37 -8.48 8.40
N LEU A 395 8.15 -9.52 8.78
CA LEU A 395 9.48 -9.72 8.22
C LEU A 395 9.45 -9.89 6.70
N SER A 396 8.38 -10.48 6.15
CA SER A 396 8.18 -10.63 4.70
C SER A 396 8.18 -9.30 3.95
N GLN A 397 7.40 -8.31 4.42
CA GLN A 397 7.37 -6.97 3.84
C GLN A 397 8.72 -6.25 3.98
N ILE A 398 9.33 -6.33 5.17
CA ILE A 398 10.61 -5.66 5.46
C ILE A 398 11.71 -6.25 4.59
N ALA A 399 11.78 -7.57 4.47
CA ALA A 399 12.72 -8.26 3.59
C ALA A 399 12.47 -7.91 2.11
N ALA A 400 11.20 -7.84 1.68
CA ALA A 400 10.86 -7.36 0.34
C ALA A 400 11.46 -5.98 0.07
N ALA A 401 11.27 -5.03 0.98
CA ALA A 401 11.82 -3.68 0.84
C ALA A 401 13.36 -3.61 0.88
N GLN A 402 14.03 -4.66 1.37
CA GLN A 402 15.49 -4.74 1.41
C GLN A 402 16.10 -5.49 0.22
N PHE A 403 15.33 -6.39 -0.43
CA PHE A 403 15.88 -7.35 -1.40
C PHE A 403 15.13 -7.43 -2.73
N LEU A 404 13.85 -7.03 -2.83
CA LEU A 404 13.12 -6.99 -4.11
C LEU A 404 13.47 -5.74 -4.93
N HIS A 405 13.10 -5.79 -6.21
CA HIS A 405 13.19 -4.65 -7.12
C HIS A 405 11.82 -4.30 -7.69
N VAL A 406 11.53 -2.99 -7.74
CA VAL A 406 10.29 -2.42 -8.28
C VAL A 406 10.63 -1.38 -9.33
N TYR A 407 9.99 -1.45 -10.49
CA TYR A 407 10.38 -0.66 -11.64
C TYR A 407 9.34 0.35 -12.12
N LYS A 408 8.11 0.26 -11.60
CA LYS A 408 6.99 1.13 -12.02
C LYS A 408 6.16 1.56 -10.84
N ALA A 409 5.57 2.74 -10.96
CA ALA A 409 4.55 3.19 -10.04
C ALA A 409 3.39 2.18 -9.98
N ARG A 410 2.81 1.97 -8.79
CA ARG A 410 1.74 1.01 -8.51
C ARG A 410 2.12 -0.47 -8.72
N ASN A 411 3.41 -0.78 -8.90
CA ASN A 411 3.91 -2.15 -8.87
C ASN A 411 4.36 -2.61 -7.47
N TRP A 412 4.32 -1.71 -6.48
CA TRP A 412 4.36 -2.03 -5.06
C TRP A 412 3.08 -1.54 -4.41
N ILE A 413 2.20 -2.45 -4.03
CA ILE A 413 0.93 -2.17 -3.38
C ILE A 413 1.01 -2.67 -1.95
N ASN A 414 0.96 -1.73 -1.01
CA ASN A 414 1.25 -1.99 0.38
C ASN A 414 0.38 -1.13 1.31
N CYS A 415 -0.01 -1.69 2.45
CA CYS A 415 -0.68 -0.99 3.53
C CYS A 415 0.33 -0.58 4.60
N GLY A 416 1.22 0.39 4.27
CA GLY A 416 2.45 0.65 5.00
C GLY A 416 2.31 1.29 6.37
N GLN A 417 1.31 2.12 6.59
CA GLN A 417 1.18 2.88 7.85
C GLN A 417 0.37 2.12 8.91
N ALA A 418 -0.75 1.54 8.54
CA ALA A 418 -1.60 0.79 9.46
C ALA A 418 -1.11 -0.65 9.65
N GLY A 419 -0.75 -1.32 8.56
CA GLY A 419 -0.19 -2.66 8.55
C GLY A 419 -1.09 -3.72 9.19
N PRO A 420 -2.40 -3.81 8.88
CA PRO A 420 -3.23 -4.86 9.44
C PRO A 420 -2.81 -6.22 8.89
N LEU A 421 -2.80 -7.23 9.74
CA LEU A 421 -2.66 -8.62 9.32
C LEU A 421 -3.93 -9.06 8.57
N GLY A 422 -3.77 -9.98 7.62
CA GLY A 422 -4.87 -10.46 6.78
C GLY A 422 -5.17 -9.58 5.55
N TRP A 423 -4.48 -8.45 5.39
CA TRP A 423 -4.71 -7.54 4.28
C TRP A 423 -4.24 -8.07 2.92
N THR A 424 -3.18 -8.87 2.90
CA THR A 424 -2.46 -9.24 1.66
C THR A 424 -3.34 -10.03 0.68
N ILE A 425 -4.05 -11.07 1.12
CA ILE A 425 -4.90 -11.90 0.26
C ILE A 425 -6.04 -11.08 -0.37
N PRO A 426 -6.92 -10.42 0.41
CA PRO A 426 -8.03 -9.68 -0.17
C PRO A 426 -7.56 -8.49 -1.02
N ALA A 427 -6.49 -7.80 -0.64
CA ALA A 427 -5.95 -6.71 -1.47
C ALA A 427 -5.44 -7.22 -2.83
N ALA A 428 -4.77 -8.37 -2.88
CA ALA A 428 -4.36 -8.98 -4.14
C ALA A 428 -5.56 -9.33 -5.03
N LEU A 429 -6.64 -9.85 -4.45
CA LEU A 429 -7.90 -10.10 -5.16
C LEU A 429 -8.52 -8.81 -5.70
N GLY A 430 -8.46 -7.72 -4.92
CA GLY A 430 -8.89 -6.39 -5.36
C GLY A 430 -8.09 -5.87 -6.55
N VAL A 431 -6.77 -6.05 -6.55
CA VAL A 431 -5.88 -5.68 -7.67
C VAL A 431 -6.23 -6.49 -8.92
N CYS A 432 -6.41 -7.81 -8.79
CA CYS A 432 -6.81 -8.67 -9.92
C CYS A 432 -8.20 -8.30 -10.47
N ALA A 433 -9.12 -7.89 -9.59
CA ALA A 433 -10.45 -7.43 -10.00
C ALA A 433 -10.42 -6.09 -10.74
N ALA A 434 -9.46 -5.21 -10.42
CA ALA A 434 -9.29 -3.90 -11.07
C ALA A 434 -8.75 -4.05 -12.49
N GLU A 435 -7.83 -4.99 -12.71
CA GLU A 435 -7.16 -5.16 -14.01
C GLU A 435 -6.96 -6.66 -14.29
N PRO A 436 -7.94 -7.29 -14.95
CA PRO A 436 -7.82 -8.68 -15.38
C PRO A 436 -6.60 -8.89 -16.28
N GLY A 437 -5.77 -9.88 -15.95
CA GLY A 437 -4.54 -10.19 -16.71
C GLY A 437 -3.28 -9.48 -16.21
N ARG A 438 -3.39 -8.56 -15.24
CA ARG A 438 -2.22 -7.99 -14.55
C ARG A 438 -1.44 -9.08 -13.82
N GLN A 439 -0.12 -9.08 -13.97
CA GLN A 439 0.73 -10.01 -13.25
C GLN A 439 0.83 -9.58 -11.79
N VAL A 440 0.15 -10.29 -10.90
CA VAL A 440 0.12 -10.02 -9.46
C VAL A 440 0.85 -11.12 -8.71
N VAL A 441 1.76 -10.72 -7.83
CA VAL A 441 2.46 -11.59 -6.89
C VAL A 441 2.23 -11.05 -5.48
N ALA A 442 1.43 -11.75 -4.68
CA ALA A 442 1.27 -11.46 -3.27
C ALA A 442 2.39 -12.09 -2.45
N LEU A 443 2.77 -11.43 -1.35
CA LEU A 443 3.84 -11.89 -0.47
C LEU A 443 3.45 -11.69 0.99
N SER A 444 3.45 -12.77 1.77
CA SER A 444 3.16 -12.71 3.21
C SER A 444 3.96 -13.72 4.03
N GLY A 445 4.04 -13.47 5.34
CA GLY A 445 4.38 -14.50 6.31
C GLY A 445 3.18 -15.40 6.61
N ASP A 446 3.43 -16.48 7.33
CA ASP A 446 2.44 -17.49 7.71
C ASP A 446 1.28 -16.93 8.56
N TYR A 447 1.56 -16.01 9.47
CA TYR A 447 0.51 -15.46 10.33
C TYR A 447 -0.40 -14.47 9.59
N ASP A 448 0.14 -13.58 8.75
CA ASP A 448 -0.67 -12.72 7.87
C ASP A 448 -1.55 -13.55 6.93
N PHE A 449 -0.99 -14.63 6.38
CA PHE A 449 -1.68 -15.53 5.49
C PHE A 449 -2.88 -16.23 6.16
N GLN A 450 -2.72 -16.64 7.42
CA GLN A 450 -3.77 -17.34 8.16
C GLN A 450 -4.94 -16.43 8.57
N PHE A 451 -4.74 -15.11 8.65
CA PHE A 451 -5.75 -14.16 9.15
C PHE A 451 -6.99 -14.06 8.26
N MET A 452 -6.83 -14.19 6.93
CA MET A 452 -7.89 -14.08 5.93
C MET A 452 -7.75 -15.17 4.85
N ILE A 453 -7.33 -16.36 5.26
CA ILE A 453 -7.06 -17.47 4.35
C ILE A 453 -8.31 -17.90 3.57
N GLU A 454 -9.48 -17.76 4.16
CA GLU A 454 -10.77 -18.08 3.55
C GLU A 454 -11.08 -17.25 2.30
N GLU A 455 -10.47 -16.04 2.17
CA GLU A 455 -10.66 -15.19 0.99
C GLU A 455 -10.02 -15.78 -0.28
N LEU A 456 -9.15 -16.79 -0.15
CA LEU A 456 -8.66 -17.55 -1.31
C LEU A 456 -9.82 -18.20 -2.10
N ALA A 457 -10.88 -18.62 -1.42
CA ALA A 457 -12.06 -19.18 -2.07
C ALA A 457 -12.78 -18.15 -2.96
N VAL A 458 -12.67 -16.85 -2.67
CA VAL A 458 -13.14 -15.76 -3.55
C VAL A 458 -12.34 -15.74 -4.85
N GLY A 459 -11.02 -15.88 -4.76
CA GLY A 459 -10.14 -15.98 -5.93
C GLY A 459 -10.50 -17.15 -6.84
N ALA A 460 -10.81 -18.31 -6.27
CA ALA A 460 -11.27 -19.49 -7.01
C ALA A 460 -12.65 -19.27 -7.63
N GLN A 461 -13.60 -18.69 -6.88
CA GLN A 461 -14.99 -18.46 -7.31
C GLN A 461 -15.10 -17.45 -8.46
N PHE A 462 -14.36 -16.33 -8.35
CA PHE A 462 -14.48 -15.22 -9.30
C PHE A 462 -13.35 -15.21 -10.35
N LYS A 463 -12.51 -16.25 -10.39
CA LYS A 463 -11.42 -16.36 -11.35
C LYS A 463 -10.49 -15.15 -11.30
N LEU A 464 -9.96 -14.89 -10.10
CA LEU A 464 -9.01 -13.82 -9.83
C LEU A 464 -7.61 -14.43 -9.58
N PRO A 465 -6.89 -14.82 -10.64
CA PRO A 465 -5.62 -15.54 -10.52
C PRO A 465 -4.48 -14.63 -10.09
N TYR A 466 -3.67 -15.09 -9.17
CA TYR A 466 -2.38 -14.50 -8.79
C TYR A 466 -1.48 -15.55 -8.15
N ILE A 467 -0.18 -15.26 -8.04
CA ILE A 467 0.76 -16.11 -7.31
C ILE A 467 0.93 -15.55 -5.91
N HIS A 468 0.79 -16.37 -4.88
CA HIS A 468 1.06 -16.00 -3.49
C HIS A 468 2.35 -16.67 -3.03
N VAL A 469 3.38 -15.89 -2.73
CA VAL A 469 4.61 -16.39 -2.11
C VAL A 469 4.43 -16.32 -0.59
N LEU A 470 4.25 -17.49 0.02
CA LEU A 470 4.09 -17.65 1.46
C LEU A 470 5.45 -18.02 2.07
N VAL A 471 6.06 -17.13 2.81
CA VAL A 471 7.31 -17.38 3.54
C VAL A 471 6.98 -17.82 4.97
N ASN A 472 7.17 -19.13 5.23
CA ASN A 472 6.74 -19.78 6.48
C ASN A 472 7.92 -20.08 7.38
N ASN A 473 8.04 -19.35 8.50
CA ASN A 473 9.00 -19.65 9.56
C ASN A 473 8.34 -20.11 10.87
N SER A 474 7.01 -20.25 10.89
CA SER A 474 6.20 -20.67 12.03
C SER A 474 6.38 -19.78 13.29
N TYR A 475 6.56 -18.48 13.06
CA TYR A 475 6.71 -17.46 14.11
C TYR A 475 6.10 -16.12 13.71
N LEU A 476 5.63 -15.36 14.69
CA LEU A 476 5.49 -13.90 14.58
C LEU A 476 6.89 -13.27 14.53
N GLY A 477 7.60 -13.46 13.40
CA GLY A 477 9.03 -13.25 13.29
C GLY A 477 9.49 -11.84 13.64
N LEU A 478 8.76 -10.80 13.21
CA LEU A 478 9.06 -9.40 13.53
C LEU A 478 8.92 -9.12 15.03
N ILE A 479 7.87 -9.62 15.65
CA ILE A 479 7.65 -9.45 17.11
C ILE A 479 8.72 -10.20 17.88
N ARG A 480 9.06 -11.42 17.45
CA ARG A 480 10.15 -12.20 18.06
C ARG A 480 11.49 -11.47 18.00
N GLN A 481 11.84 -10.89 16.85
CA GLN A 481 13.07 -10.10 16.71
C GLN A 481 13.05 -8.86 17.60
N SER A 482 11.92 -8.19 17.75
CA SER A 482 11.73 -7.06 18.67
C SER A 482 11.86 -7.49 20.14
N GLN A 483 11.27 -8.63 20.52
CA GLN A 483 11.34 -9.14 21.89
C GLN A 483 12.77 -9.46 22.37
N ARG A 484 13.69 -9.78 21.44
CA ARG A 484 15.11 -9.99 21.79
C ARG A 484 15.75 -8.77 22.45
N GLY A 485 15.33 -7.56 22.08
CA GLY A 485 15.79 -6.33 22.75
C GLY A 485 15.36 -6.22 24.22
N PHE A 486 14.45 -7.09 24.68
CA PHE A 486 13.94 -7.21 26.03
C PHE A 486 14.27 -8.57 26.67
N ASP A 487 15.20 -9.34 26.08
CA ASP A 487 15.54 -10.72 26.49
C ASP A 487 14.31 -11.65 26.58
N MET A 488 13.35 -11.47 25.67
CA MET A 488 12.10 -12.22 25.61
C MET A 488 12.00 -13.07 24.33
N ASP A 489 11.27 -14.16 24.43
CA ASP A 489 10.75 -14.97 23.31
C ASP A 489 9.43 -15.60 23.79
N TYR A 490 8.35 -14.80 23.82
CA TYR A 490 7.12 -15.16 24.52
C TYR A 490 5.89 -14.94 23.62
N CYS A 491 5.03 -15.97 23.53
CA CYS A 491 3.77 -15.94 22.80
C CYS A 491 3.90 -15.58 21.31
N VAL A 492 4.98 -15.98 20.66
CA VAL A 492 5.26 -15.66 19.25
C VAL A 492 5.37 -16.89 18.35
N GLN A 493 5.30 -18.08 18.93
CA GLN A 493 5.40 -19.35 18.22
C GLN A 493 4.04 -19.74 17.65
N LEU A 494 4.04 -20.14 16.38
CA LEU A 494 2.88 -20.74 15.69
C LEU A 494 3.05 -22.26 15.55
N SER A 495 4.15 -22.78 16.08
CA SER A 495 4.56 -24.18 15.93
C SER A 495 3.72 -25.14 16.78
N PHE A 496 3.34 -26.23 16.18
CA PHE A 496 2.77 -27.42 16.82
C PHE A 496 2.94 -28.62 15.91
N GLU A 497 2.88 -29.83 16.45
CA GLU A 497 2.85 -31.06 15.66
C GLU A 497 1.46 -31.26 15.07
N ASN A 498 1.35 -31.26 13.75
CA ASN A 498 0.09 -31.51 13.06
C ASN A 498 -0.13 -33.01 12.90
N ILE A 499 -1.14 -33.54 13.58
CA ILE A 499 -1.47 -34.98 13.54
C ILE A 499 -1.86 -35.49 12.14
N ASN A 500 -2.30 -34.59 11.25
CA ASN A 500 -2.69 -34.92 9.88
C ASN A 500 -1.55 -34.71 8.86
N ALA A 501 -0.44 -34.07 9.27
CA ALA A 501 0.72 -33.77 8.45
C ALA A 501 2.02 -33.87 9.28
N PRO A 502 2.35 -35.07 9.81
CA PRO A 502 3.50 -35.26 10.70
C PRO A 502 4.84 -34.97 10.04
N GLU A 503 4.89 -35.02 8.71
CA GLU A 503 6.09 -34.69 7.92
C GLU A 503 6.48 -33.20 8.00
N LEU A 504 5.57 -32.32 8.42
CA LEU A 504 5.85 -30.89 8.63
C LEU A 504 6.59 -30.63 9.95
N GLY A 505 6.64 -31.62 10.85
CA GLY A 505 7.22 -31.43 12.17
C GLY A 505 6.56 -30.27 12.92
N GLU A 506 7.36 -29.32 13.38
CA GLU A 506 6.87 -28.17 14.16
C GLU A 506 6.33 -27.00 13.32
N TYR A 507 6.18 -27.10 11.99
CA TYR A 507 5.63 -26.00 11.18
C TYR A 507 4.10 -25.90 11.26
N GLY A 508 3.43 -26.79 11.95
CA GLY A 508 2.04 -26.65 12.39
C GLY A 508 1.03 -26.78 11.27
N VAL A 509 0.53 -25.68 10.76
CA VAL A 509 -0.56 -25.67 9.78
C VAL A 509 -0.12 -26.26 8.44
N ASP A 510 -0.88 -27.21 7.91
CA ASP A 510 -0.72 -27.66 6.52
C ASP A 510 -1.43 -26.67 5.56
N HIS A 511 -0.74 -25.57 5.26
CA HIS A 511 -1.27 -24.53 4.38
C HIS A 511 -1.59 -25.07 2.99
N LYS A 512 -0.82 -26.03 2.47
CA LYS A 512 -1.08 -26.64 1.17
C LYS A 512 -2.46 -27.31 1.14
N ALA A 513 -2.76 -28.14 2.13
CA ALA A 513 -4.05 -28.83 2.21
C ALA A 513 -5.23 -27.82 2.35
N VAL A 514 -5.05 -26.76 3.16
CA VAL A 514 -6.07 -25.72 3.31
C VAL A 514 -6.31 -24.98 2.00
N VAL A 515 -5.27 -24.56 1.32
CA VAL A 515 -5.34 -23.85 0.02
C VAL A 515 -6.06 -24.70 -1.04
N GLU A 516 -5.70 -25.98 -1.14
CA GLU A 516 -6.33 -26.91 -2.08
C GLU A 516 -7.81 -27.14 -1.71
N GLY A 517 -8.13 -27.25 -0.41
CA GLY A 517 -9.51 -27.33 0.10
C GLY A 517 -10.37 -26.10 -0.23
N LEU A 518 -9.78 -24.92 -0.37
CA LEU A 518 -10.43 -23.67 -0.79
C LEU A 518 -10.57 -23.51 -2.31
N GLY A 519 -10.16 -24.53 -3.09
CA GLY A 519 -10.30 -24.55 -4.56
C GLY A 519 -9.14 -23.86 -5.31
N CYS A 520 -8.03 -23.59 -4.65
CA CYS A 520 -6.82 -23.03 -5.20
C CYS A 520 -5.75 -24.11 -5.47
N LYS A 521 -4.56 -23.72 -5.90
CA LYS A 521 -3.41 -24.64 -6.08
C LYS A 521 -2.30 -24.26 -5.13
N ALA A 522 -1.51 -25.25 -4.69
CA ALA A 522 -0.38 -25.02 -3.80
C ALA A 522 0.85 -25.88 -4.14
N ILE A 523 2.01 -25.27 -3.97
CA ILE A 523 3.32 -25.91 -4.09
C ILE A 523 4.06 -25.65 -2.78
N ARG A 524 4.76 -26.65 -2.23
CA ARG A 524 5.58 -26.49 -1.03
C ARG A 524 7.05 -26.74 -1.36
N VAL A 525 7.91 -25.88 -0.86
CA VAL A 525 9.36 -25.85 -1.14
C VAL A 525 10.13 -25.93 0.18
N PHE A 526 11.08 -26.84 0.26
CA PHE A 526 11.94 -27.03 1.43
C PHE A 526 13.41 -26.66 1.18
N LYS A 527 13.83 -26.57 -0.10
CA LYS A 527 15.22 -26.36 -0.47
C LYS A 527 15.37 -25.17 -1.42
N PRO A 528 16.49 -24.43 -1.34
CA PRO A 528 16.70 -23.24 -2.17
C PRO A 528 16.69 -23.52 -3.67
N GLU A 529 17.20 -24.68 -4.12
CA GLU A 529 17.23 -25.09 -5.53
C GLU A 529 15.83 -25.34 -6.13
N ASP A 530 14.82 -25.62 -5.30
CA ASP A 530 13.47 -25.91 -5.73
C ASP A 530 12.61 -24.65 -5.90
N ILE A 531 13.09 -23.47 -5.46
CA ILE A 531 12.29 -22.22 -5.49
C ILE A 531 12.00 -21.78 -6.92
N ALA A 532 13.02 -21.69 -7.78
CA ALA A 532 12.85 -21.26 -9.17
C ALA A 532 11.95 -22.22 -9.97
N PRO A 533 12.12 -23.55 -9.91
CA PRO A 533 11.18 -24.50 -10.52
C PRO A 533 9.74 -24.33 -10.00
N ALA A 534 9.56 -24.08 -8.69
CA ALA A 534 8.22 -23.88 -8.11
C ALA A 534 7.52 -22.62 -8.65
N PHE A 535 8.25 -21.53 -8.88
CA PHE A 535 7.69 -20.32 -9.48
C PHE A 535 7.25 -20.56 -10.93
N GLU A 536 8.03 -21.30 -11.73
CA GLU A 536 7.63 -21.65 -13.10
C GLU A 536 6.40 -22.58 -13.12
N GLN A 537 6.36 -23.56 -12.21
CA GLN A 537 5.20 -24.43 -12.04
C GLN A 537 3.96 -23.62 -11.61
N ALA A 538 4.12 -22.66 -10.71
CA ALA A 538 3.02 -21.80 -10.26
C ALA A 538 2.43 -20.97 -11.40
N LYS A 539 3.28 -20.41 -12.28
CA LYS A 539 2.83 -19.69 -13.49
C LYS A 539 2.01 -20.59 -14.41
N ALA A 540 2.46 -21.82 -14.61
CA ALA A 540 1.75 -22.82 -15.45
C ALA A 540 0.39 -23.19 -14.84
N LEU A 541 0.34 -23.51 -13.54
CA LEU A 541 -0.89 -23.84 -12.82
C LEU A 541 -1.89 -22.67 -12.81
N MET A 542 -1.41 -21.44 -12.61
CA MET A 542 -2.23 -20.24 -12.65
C MET A 542 -2.84 -20.02 -14.04
N ALA A 543 -2.05 -20.19 -15.09
CA ALA A 543 -2.53 -20.08 -16.46
C ALA A 543 -3.57 -21.15 -16.82
N GLU A 544 -3.35 -22.40 -16.38
CA GLU A 544 -4.25 -23.53 -16.66
C GLU A 544 -5.58 -23.41 -15.90
N HIS A 545 -5.53 -23.12 -14.61
CA HIS A 545 -6.71 -23.22 -13.73
C HIS A 545 -7.42 -21.89 -13.49
N GLN A 546 -6.77 -20.75 -13.76
CA GLN A 546 -7.31 -19.39 -13.50
C GLN A 546 -7.78 -19.20 -12.05
N VAL A 547 -6.95 -19.64 -11.09
CA VAL A 547 -7.16 -19.50 -9.65
C VAL A 547 -5.86 -19.03 -8.98
N PRO A 548 -5.91 -18.51 -7.75
CA PRO A 548 -4.71 -18.27 -6.96
C PRO A 548 -3.84 -19.52 -6.82
N VAL A 549 -2.52 -19.34 -6.91
CA VAL A 549 -1.53 -20.41 -6.69
C VAL A 549 -0.59 -20.00 -5.58
N VAL A 550 -0.55 -20.74 -4.50
CA VAL A 550 0.32 -20.48 -3.34
C VAL A 550 1.62 -21.28 -3.46
N VAL A 551 2.74 -20.58 -3.40
CA VAL A 551 4.08 -21.21 -3.27
C VAL A 551 4.52 -20.99 -1.83
N GLU A 552 4.39 -22.03 -1.00
CA GLU A 552 4.84 -22.03 0.38
C GLU A 552 6.32 -22.42 0.44
N VAL A 553 7.17 -21.48 0.91
CA VAL A 553 8.59 -21.73 1.14
C VAL A 553 8.84 -21.88 2.63
N ILE A 554 9.32 -23.05 3.03
CA ILE A 554 9.65 -23.36 4.42
C ILE A 554 11.02 -22.74 4.73
N LEU A 555 11.01 -21.72 5.58
CA LEU A 555 12.20 -20.98 5.98
C LEU A 555 12.87 -21.55 7.23
N GLU A 556 14.09 -21.12 7.49
CA GLU A 556 14.66 -21.24 8.84
C GLU A 556 13.75 -20.57 9.86
N ARG A 557 13.53 -21.22 10.99
CA ARG A 557 12.57 -20.74 12.02
C ARG A 557 12.99 -19.44 12.68
N VAL A 558 14.30 -19.24 12.81
CA VAL A 558 14.89 -18.05 13.43
C VAL A 558 15.47 -17.15 12.35
N THR A 559 14.66 -16.23 11.89
CA THR A 559 15.03 -15.24 10.87
C THR A 559 15.25 -13.88 11.52
N ASN A 560 16.32 -13.19 11.12
CA ASN A 560 16.57 -11.80 11.49
C ASN A 560 16.76 -10.99 10.21
N ILE A 561 16.16 -9.79 10.20
CA ILE A 561 16.24 -8.82 9.10
C ILE A 561 16.85 -7.54 9.64
N ALA A 562 17.63 -6.83 8.83
CA ALA A 562 18.25 -5.58 9.21
C ALA A 562 17.22 -4.57 9.71
N MET A 563 17.43 -4.04 10.92
CA MET A 563 16.59 -3.00 11.53
C MET A 563 17.35 -2.22 12.59
N GLY A 564 16.89 -1.01 12.88
CA GLY A 564 17.48 -0.16 13.91
C GLY A 564 16.46 0.77 14.54
N VAL A 565 16.93 1.58 15.48
CA VAL A 565 16.16 2.65 16.12
C VAL A 565 16.46 4.02 15.50
N GLU A 566 17.60 4.14 14.80
CA GLU A 566 18.07 5.31 14.08
C GLU A 566 18.66 4.90 12.75
N ILE A 567 18.62 5.78 11.77
CA ILE A 567 19.07 5.46 10.39
C ILE A 567 20.59 5.28 10.25
N ASP A 568 21.37 5.76 11.22
CA ASP A 568 22.83 5.58 11.34
C ASP A 568 23.20 4.43 12.29
N ALA A 569 22.22 3.77 12.92
CA ALA A 569 22.38 2.66 13.87
C ALA A 569 21.51 1.45 13.50
N ILE A 570 21.70 0.95 12.27
CA ILE A 570 21.02 -0.26 11.79
C ILE A 570 21.84 -1.50 12.16
N ASN A 571 21.20 -2.44 12.84
CA ASN A 571 21.77 -3.78 13.05
C ASN A 571 21.66 -4.59 11.76
N GLU A 572 22.78 -4.90 11.16
CA GLU A 572 22.86 -5.70 9.94
C GLU A 572 23.13 -7.17 10.27
N PHE A 573 22.51 -8.07 9.54
CA PHE A 573 22.65 -9.52 9.71
C PHE A 573 23.28 -10.19 8.47
N GLU A 574 23.17 -9.56 7.31
CA GLU A 574 23.75 -10.04 6.07
C GLU A 574 25.10 -9.41 5.80
N GLU A 575 26.03 -10.24 5.27
CA GLU A 575 27.27 -9.77 4.68
C GLU A 575 26.98 -8.88 3.44
N LEU A 576 27.96 -8.11 3.03
CA LEU A 576 27.92 -7.43 1.74
C LEU A 576 27.97 -8.43 0.58
N ALA A 577 27.29 -8.12 -0.52
CA ALA A 577 27.24 -8.99 -1.70
C ALA A 577 28.62 -9.19 -2.33
N GLU A 578 29.44 -8.12 -2.37
CA GLU A 578 30.83 -8.18 -2.81
C GLU A 578 31.74 -7.84 -1.63
N LYS A 579 32.67 -8.75 -1.29
CA LYS A 579 33.75 -8.46 -0.33
C LYS A 579 34.83 -7.67 -1.04
N GLY A 580 34.73 -6.36 -1.06
CA GLY A 580 35.87 -5.49 -1.36
C GLY A 580 36.88 -5.52 -0.20
N ALA A 581 38.19 -5.35 -0.48
CA ALA A 581 39.23 -5.32 0.55
C ALA A 581 39.00 -4.24 1.64
N ASP A 582 38.16 -3.23 1.34
CA ASP A 582 37.82 -2.10 2.21
C ASP A 582 36.34 -2.06 2.63
N ALA A 583 35.61 -3.17 2.51
CA ALA A 583 34.22 -3.19 2.95
C ALA A 583 34.15 -3.22 4.49
N PRO A 584 33.56 -2.23 5.15
CA PRO A 584 33.43 -2.20 6.61
C PRO A 584 32.63 -3.41 7.08
N THR A 585 33.21 -4.20 7.98
CA THR A 585 32.57 -5.41 8.55
C THR A 585 31.68 -5.09 9.75
N ALA A 586 31.84 -3.91 10.34
CA ALA A 586 30.94 -3.38 11.36
C ALA A 586 30.59 -1.95 10.95
N ILE A 587 29.34 -1.62 10.99
CA ILE A 587 28.85 -0.45 10.30
C ILE A 587 28.83 0.73 11.24
N SER A 588 29.82 1.59 11.09
CA SER A 588 29.58 3.02 11.15
C SER A 588 29.29 3.47 9.70
N LEU A 589 28.07 3.88 9.39
CA LEU A 589 27.72 4.47 8.10
C LEU A 589 28.38 5.85 7.89
N LEU A 590 29.20 6.28 8.82
CA LEU A 590 29.85 7.60 8.88
C LEU A 590 31.37 7.55 8.69
N ASP A 591 31.99 6.36 8.60
CA ASP A 591 33.42 6.21 8.29
C ASP A 591 33.72 6.19 6.81
#